data_1bf5a1a62ffd321b190e180d13b165a5
#
_entry.id   1bf5a1a62ffd321b190e180d13b165a5
#
_cell.length_a   1.000
_cell.length_b   1.000
_cell.length_c   1.000
_cell.angle_alpha   90.00
_cell.angle_beta   90.00
_cell.angle_gamma   90.00
#
_symmetry.space_group_name_H-M   'P 1'
#
loop_
_entity.id
_entity.type
_entity.pdbx_description
1 polymer ?
#
loop_
_entity_poly.entity_id
_entity_poly.type
_entity_poly.pdbx_seq_one_letter_code
_entity_poly.pdbx_strand_id
1 'polypeptide(L)'
;MFFLEAEVPVGAQMIQLFMPFIIVIGVFYFAIIRPQQRQQKQRKEMLDALKKGDKVVTIGGIYGEITALKEDYVTLKVADKVEIKVSRSGINSVVN
;
A
#
# COMPACT_ATOMS: atom_id res chain seq x y z
N MET A 1 24.23 14.18 -42.66
CA MET A 1 23.52 13.86 -41.43
C MET A 1 24.39 13.22 -40.38
N PHE A 2 25.11 12.18 -40.73
CA PHE A 2 25.85 11.50 -39.68
C PHE A 2 26.99 12.29 -39.08
N PHE A 3 27.53 13.29 -39.76
CA PHE A 3 28.50 14.17 -39.11
C PHE A 3 27.86 15.08 -38.06
N LEU A 4 26.57 15.34 -38.16
CA LEU A 4 25.84 15.97 -37.11
C LEU A 4 25.75 15.07 -35.88
N GLU A 5 25.63 13.78 -36.13
CA GLU A 5 25.65 12.80 -35.04
C GLU A 5 27.01 12.78 -34.36
N ALA A 6 28.09 12.96 -35.11
CA ALA A 6 29.42 13.03 -34.54
C ALA A 6 29.62 14.25 -33.64
N GLU A 7 28.86 15.31 -33.87
CA GLU A 7 28.92 16.51 -33.04
C GLU A 7 28.09 16.41 -31.78
N VAL A 8 27.14 15.46 -31.71
CA VAL A 8 26.29 15.27 -30.55
C VAL A 8 27.09 14.58 -29.44
N PRO A 9 27.10 15.14 -28.22
CA PRO A 9 27.78 14.50 -27.10
C PRO A 9 27.22 13.11 -26.82
N VAL A 10 28.06 12.21 -26.37
CA VAL A 10 27.65 10.83 -26.04
C VAL A 10 26.52 10.84 -25.00
N GLY A 11 26.60 11.73 -24.01
CA GLY A 11 25.54 11.84 -23.01
C GLY A 11 24.19 12.19 -23.61
N ALA A 12 24.18 13.12 -24.59
CA ALA A 12 22.93 13.50 -25.28
C ALA A 12 22.39 12.37 -26.13
N GLN A 13 23.27 11.60 -26.77
CA GLN A 13 22.85 10.42 -27.53
C GLN A 13 22.23 9.36 -26.64
N MET A 14 22.80 9.14 -25.46
CA MET A 14 22.27 8.21 -24.49
C MET A 14 20.91 8.65 -23.98
N ILE A 15 20.74 9.95 -23.72
CA ILE A 15 19.46 10.49 -23.29
C ILE A 15 18.39 10.26 -24.36
N GLN A 16 18.71 10.52 -25.63
CA GLN A 16 17.77 10.30 -26.73
C GLN A 16 17.39 8.82 -26.84
N LEU A 17 18.35 7.94 -26.64
CA LEU A 17 18.12 6.50 -26.72
C LEU A 17 17.23 6.01 -25.58
N PHE A 18 17.43 6.52 -24.36
CA PHE A 18 16.69 6.08 -23.19
C PHE A 18 15.42 6.88 -22.92
N MET A 19 15.25 8.05 -23.57
CA MET A 19 14.10 8.91 -23.32
C MET A 19 12.74 8.20 -23.45
N PRO A 20 12.48 7.41 -24.49
CA PRO A 20 11.20 6.68 -24.58
C PRO A 20 10.98 5.75 -23.39
N PHE A 21 12.05 5.10 -22.94
CA PHE A 21 11.96 4.20 -21.78
C PHE A 21 11.68 4.96 -20.49
N ILE A 22 12.31 6.13 -20.33
CA ILE A 22 12.08 6.97 -19.15
C ILE A 22 10.63 7.44 -19.10
N ILE A 23 10.07 7.82 -20.25
CA ILE A 23 8.67 8.24 -20.34
C ILE A 23 7.75 7.10 -19.96
N VAL A 24 7.99 5.89 -20.48
CA VAL A 24 7.19 4.73 -20.16
C VAL A 24 7.26 4.40 -18.67
N ILE A 25 8.47 4.42 -18.10
CA ILE A 25 8.66 4.18 -16.66
C ILE A 25 7.91 5.22 -15.84
N GLY A 26 7.99 6.49 -16.23
CA GLY A 26 7.27 7.55 -15.54
C GLY A 26 5.76 7.37 -15.57
N VAL A 27 5.22 6.99 -16.74
CA VAL A 27 3.79 6.72 -16.88
C VAL A 27 3.37 5.55 -15.99
N PHE A 28 4.12 4.45 -16.02
CA PHE A 28 3.82 3.30 -15.17
C PHE A 28 3.91 3.65 -13.68
N TYR A 29 4.91 4.45 -13.30
CA TYR A 29 5.03 4.89 -11.92
C TYR A 29 3.78 5.65 -11.47
N PHE A 30 3.36 6.66 -12.24
CA PHE A 30 2.21 7.46 -11.86
C PHE A 30 0.89 6.70 -11.96
N ALA A 31 0.78 5.77 -12.91
CA ALA A 31 -0.47 5.07 -13.15
C ALA A 31 -0.67 3.85 -12.24
N ILE A 32 0.42 3.19 -11.85
CA ILE A 32 0.35 1.91 -11.14
C ILE A 32 0.95 1.99 -9.75
N ILE A 33 2.17 2.48 -9.62
CA ILE A 33 2.90 2.42 -8.35
C ILE A 33 2.37 3.44 -7.35
N ARG A 34 2.15 4.67 -7.79
CA ARG A 34 1.69 5.75 -6.91
C ARG A 34 0.31 5.48 -6.31
N PRO A 35 -0.70 5.01 -7.08
CA PRO A 35 -1.98 4.64 -6.48
C PRO A 35 -1.87 3.53 -5.44
N GLN A 36 -1.00 2.53 -5.68
CA GLN A 36 -0.78 1.45 -4.74
C GLN A 36 -0.20 1.97 -3.42
N GLN A 37 0.77 2.86 -3.50
CA GLN A 37 1.37 3.47 -2.31
C GLN A 37 0.34 4.27 -1.52
N ARG A 38 -0.54 4.99 -2.20
CA ARG A 38 -1.61 5.75 -1.54
C ARG A 38 -2.56 4.81 -0.80
N GLN A 39 -2.95 3.71 -1.42
CA GLN A 39 -3.82 2.72 -0.78
C GLN A 39 -3.17 2.10 0.45
N GLN A 40 -1.89 1.76 0.36
CA GLN A 40 -1.14 1.22 1.50
C GLN A 40 -1.05 2.22 2.63
N LYS A 41 -0.83 3.49 2.32
CA LYS A 41 -0.78 4.55 3.32
C LYS A 41 -2.11 4.71 4.03
N GLN A 42 -3.22 4.74 3.29
CA GLN A 42 -4.55 4.82 3.86
C GLN A 42 -4.85 3.63 4.77
N ARG A 43 -4.45 2.44 4.35
CA ARG A 43 -4.61 1.23 5.15
C ARG A 43 -3.81 1.32 6.44
N LYS A 44 -2.57 1.78 6.38
CA LYS A 44 -1.74 1.95 7.55
C LYS A 44 -2.35 2.95 8.52
N GLU A 45 -2.84 4.07 8.02
CA GLU A 45 -3.51 5.08 8.84
C GLU A 45 -4.75 4.49 9.52
N MET A 46 -5.53 3.71 8.80
CA MET A 46 -6.69 3.02 9.37
C MET A 46 -6.28 2.06 10.48
N LEU A 47 -5.22 1.26 10.26
CA LEU A 47 -4.74 0.32 11.26
C LEU A 47 -4.18 1.04 12.49
N ASP A 48 -3.49 2.15 12.29
CA ASP A 48 -2.95 2.93 13.39
C ASP A 48 -4.04 3.63 14.21
N ALA A 49 -5.18 3.89 13.60
CA ALA A 49 -6.32 4.54 14.27
C ALA A 49 -7.23 3.57 15.00
N LEU A 50 -6.98 2.27 14.92
CA LEU A 50 -7.80 1.28 15.63
C LEU A 50 -7.73 1.49 17.14
N LYS A 51 -8.84 1.26 17.82
CA LYS A 51 -8.94 1.40 19.27
C LYS A 51 -9.90 0.36 19.82
N LYS A 52 -9.83 0.15 21.13
CA LYS A 52 -10.73 -0.76 21.83
C LYS A 52 -12.19 -0.33 21.62
N GLY A 53 -13.05 -1.32 21.39
CA GLY A 53 -14.45 -1.08 21.14
C GLY A 53 -14.81 -0.91 19.69
N ASP A 54 -13.83 -0.79 18.80
CA ASP A 54 -14.09 -0.72 17.37
C ASP A 54 -14.57 -2.08 16.85
N LYS A 55 -15.61 -2.04 16.03
CA LYS A 55 -16.08 -3.23 15.32
C LYS A 55 -15.39 -3.29 13.98
N VAL A 56 -14.78 -4.41 13.71
CA VAL A 56 -13.96 -4.59 12.51
C VAL A 56 -14.31 -5.88 11.80
N VAL A 57 -13.92 -5.96 10.54
CA VAL A 57 -13.98 -7.19 9.75
C VAL A 57 -12.57 -7.53 9.27
N THR A 58 -12.21 -8.81 9.36
CA THR A 58 -10.91 -9.27 8.89
C THR A 58 -10.93 -9.51 7.39
N ILE A 59 -9.75 -9.68 6.81
CA ILE A 59 -9.63 -9.99 5.38
C ILE A 59 -10.36 -11.30 5.05
N GLY A 60 -10.38 -12.26 6.00
CA GLY A 60 -11.10 -13.52 5.83
C GLY A 60 -12.61 -13.44 6.06
N GLY A 61 -13.12 -12.25 6.38
CA GLY A 61 -14.57 -12.07 6.56
C GLY A 61 -15.08 -12.29 7.95
N ILE A 62 -14.22 -12.35 8.97
CA ILE A 62 -14.64 -12.53 10.36
C ILE A 62 -14.93 -11.17 10.97
N TYR A 63 -16.11 -11.00 11.53
CA TYR A 63 -16.50 -9.80 12.24
C TYR A 63 -16.23 -9.94 13.73
N GLY A 64 -15.76 -8.89 14.34
CA GLY A 64 -15.49 -8.90 15.78
C GLY A 64 -15.29 -7.51 16.33
N GLU A 65 -15.23 -7.42 17.65
CA GLU A 65 -14.98 -6.17 18.36
C GLU A 65 -13.60 -6.23 19.00
N ILE A 66 -12.83 -5.16 18.86
CA ILE A 66 -11.49 -5.08 19.43
C ILE A 66 -11.58 -4.96 20.94
N THR A 67 -10.99 -5.92 21.64
CA THR A 67 -10.93 -5.91 23.11
C THR A 67 -9.53 -5.61 23.61
N ALA A 68 -8.50 -5.81 22.80
CA ALA A 68 -7.13 -5.46 23.15
C ALA A 68 -6.33 -5.15 21.87
N LEU A 69 -5.42 -4.18 21.98
CA LEU A 69 -4.54 -3.78 20.90
C LEU A 69 -3.10 -4.00 21.32
N LYS A 70 -2.37 -4.72 20.50
CA LYS A 70 -0.93 -4.94 20.66
C LYS A 70 -0.21 -4.47 19.39
N GLU A 71 1.12 -4.42 19.42
CA GLU A 71 1.88 -3.96 18.26
C GLU A 71 1.72 -4.88 17.05
N ASP A 72 1.68 -6.19 17.28
CA ASP A 72 1.66 -7.17 16.20
C ASP A 72 0.28 -7.74 15.93
N TYR A 73 -0.61 -7.70 16.91
CA TYR A 73 -1.91 -8.32 16.79
C TYR A 73 -2.97 -7.54 17.56
N VAL A 74 -4.21 -7.86 17.27
CA VAL A 74 -5.35 -7.37 18.04
C VAL A 74 -6.13 -8.59 18.54
N THR A 75 -6.80 -8.42 19.67
CA THR A 75 -7.73 -9.44 20.18
C THR A 75 -9.14 -9.02 19.79
N LEU A 76 -9.84 -9.92 19.09
CA LEU A 76 -11.21 -9.68 18.66
C LEU A 76 -12.16 -10.59 19.44
N LYS A 77 -13.21 -9.98 19.97
CA LYS A 77 -14.32 -10.72 20.54
C LYS A 77 -15.29 -11.05 19.41
N VAL A 78 -15.40 -12.32 19.06
CA VAL A 78 -16.21 -12.79 17.93
C VAL A 78 -17.53 -13.39 18.39
N ALA A 79 -17.64 -13.73 19.68
CA ALA A 79 -18.86 -14.24 20.30
C ALA A 79 -18.73 -14.04 21.80
N ASP A 80 -19.78 -14.34 22.55
CA ASP A 80 -19.72 -14.24 24.01
C ASP A 80 -18.60 -15.11 24.56
N LYS A 81 -17.69 -14.50 25.31
CA LYS A 81 -16.55 -15.18 25.93
C LYS A 81 -15.61 -15.86 24.94
N VAL A 82 -15.70 -15.53 23.67
CA VAL A 82 -14.82 -16.09 22.64
C VAL A 82 -14.01 -14.94 22.03
N GLU A 83 -12.71 -14.98 22.26
CA GLU A 83 -11.78 -14.01 21.74
C GLU A 83 -10.72 -14.71 20.93
N ILE A 84 -10.32 -14.11 19.81
CA ILE A 84 -9.27 -14.64 18.97
C ILE A 84 -8.19 -13.57 18.74
N LYS A 85 -6.98 -14.02 18.52
CA LYS A 85 -5.88 -13.16 18.12
C LYS A 85 -5.86 -13.05 16.60
N VAL A 86 -5.80 -11.85 16.10
CA VAL A 86 -5.72 -11.59 14.66
C VAL A 86 -4.54 -10.67 14.42
N SER A 87 -3.74 -11.00 13.43
CA SER A 87 -2.64 -10.11 13.03
C SER A 87 -3.22 -8.74 12.70
N ARG A 88 -2.52 -7.68 13.10
CA ARG A 88 -2.97 -6.32 12.80
C ARG A 88 -3.19 -6.11 11.32
N SER A 89 -2.29 -6.67 10.51
CA SER A 89 -2.40 -6.59 9.05
C SER A 89 -3.57 -7.38 8.49
N GLY A 90 -4.18 -8.27 9.30
CA GLY A 90 -5.34 -9.06 8.90
C GLY A 90 -6.68 -8.34 9.03
N ILE A 91 -6.69 -7.12 9.56
CA ILE A 91 -7.91 -6.32 9.66
C ILE A 91 -8.16 -5.67 8.30
N ASN A 92 -9.36 -5.87 7.77
CA ASN A 92 -9.73 -5.29 6.49
C ASN A 92 -10.25 -3.86 6.66
N SER A 93 -11.24 -3.67 7.53
CA SER A 93 -11.83 -2.36 7.73
C SER A 93 -12.60 -2.29 9.05
N VAL A 94 -12.89 -1.06 9.46
CA VAL A 94 -13.77 -0.77 10.60
C VAL A 94 -15.20 -0.69 10.10
N VAL A 95 -16.11 -1.37 10.79
CA VAL A 95 -17.51 -1.51 10.34
C VAL A 95 -18.50 -0.89 11.34
N ASN A 96 -18.05 0.07 12.12
CA ASN A 96 -18.93 0.77 13.07
C ASN A 96 -20.11 1.46 12.39
#